data_31434c3c8720124ddfea6203b2a5bee3
#
_entry.id   31434c3c8720124ddfea6203b2a5bee3
#
_cell.length_a   1.000
_cell.length_b   1.000
_cell.length_c   1.000
_cell.angle_alpha   90.00
_cell.angle_beta   90.00
_cell.angle_gamma   90.00
#
_symmetry.space_group_name_H-M   'P 1'
#
loop_
_entity.id
_entity.type
_entity.pdbx_description
1 polymer ?
#
loop_
_entity_poly.entity_id
_entity_poly.type
_entity_poly.pdbx_seq_one_letter_code
_entity_poly.pdbx_strand_id
1 'polypeptide(L)'
;VEVGRHPNIEVLTYTEVERVEGEAGDFKVSLNKKPRHVIESKCTGCATCVEYCPVEIPDPYNQDLSSNKAVHIYFSQAVPLVTYIHEDCLYLKEKKCAICEAVCKNEAIYLHQEPEELKIKVGAIVLSPGYEAFNPELRGDYGYGKIENVVTSLDFERLLCATGPHEGEVLRPSD
;
A
#
# COMPACT_ATOMS: atom_id res chain seq x y z
N VAL A 1 6.96 -6.33 12.63
CA VAL A 1 8.37 -5.95 12.85
C VAL A 1 9.25 -7.18 13.01
N GLU A 2 8.88 -8.19 13.84
CA GLU A 2 9.69 -9.40 14.07
C GLU A 2 9.91 -10.21 12.79
N VAL A 3 8.85 -10.44 12.01
CA VAL A 3 8.91 -11.18 10.74
C VAL A 3 9.94 -10.54 9.78
N GLY A 4 9.91 -9.22 9.60
CA GLY A 4 10.82 -8.50 8.69
C GLY A 4 12.28 -8.43 9.16
N ARG A 5 12.57 -8.90 10.38
CA ARG A 5 13.94 -8.95 10.94
C ARG A 5 14.47 -10.37 11.10
N HIS A 6 13.62 -11.37 10.86
CA HIS A 6 13.99 -12.77 11.09
C HIS A 6 14.92 -13.26 9.97
N PRO A 7 16.09 -13.84 10.29
CA PRO A 7 17.12 -14.19 9.31
C PRO A 7 16.69 -15.26 8.28
N ASN A 8 15.67 -16.06 8.60
CA ASN A 8 15.16 -17.12 7.72
C ASN A 8 13.84 -16.75 7.04
N ILE A 9 13.43 -15.46 7.10
CA ILE A 9 12.19 -15.00 6.46
C ILE A 9 12.55 -13.89 5.48
N GLU A 10 12.19 -14.11 4.23
CA GLU A 10 12.23 -13.08 3.20
C GLU A 10 10.80 -12.58 2.96
N VAL A 11 10.60 -11.26 3.03
CA VAL A 11 9.29 -10.63 2.84
C VAL A 11 9.26 -9.96 1.47
N LEU A 12 8.52 -10.54 0.55
CA LEU A 12 8.30 -9.99 -0.78
C LEU A 12 7.00 -9.16 -0.77
N THR A 13 7.11 -7.89 -0.49
CA THR A 13 5.97 -6.96 -0.48
C THR A 13 5.72 -6.39 -1.88
N TYR A 14 4.49 -5.95 -2.13
CA TYR A 14 4.06 -5.42 -3.42
C TYR A 14 4.27 -6.42 -4.57
N THR A 15 4.05 -7.71 -4.24
CA THR A 15 4.33 -8.85 -5.11
C THR A 15 3.11 -9.75 -5.18
N GLU A 16 2.71 -10.11 -6.38
CA GLU A 16 1.56 -10.99 -6.64
C GLU A 16 2.02 -12.36 -7.11
N VAL A 17 1.30 -13.40 -6.70
CA VAL A 17 1.50 -14.76 -7.21
C VAL A 17 0.73 -14.88 -8.53
N GLU A 18 1.44 -15.09 -9.63
CA GLU A 18 0.81 -15.26 -10.94
C GLU A 18 0.51 -16.72 -11.27
N ARG A 19 1.43 -17.61 -10.89
CA ARG A 19 1.32 -19.02 -11.25
C ARG A 19 1.99 -19.92 -10.24
N VAL A 20 1.35 -21.05 -9.97
CA VAL A 20 1.90 -22.15 -9.18
C VAL A 20 1.86 -23.43 -10.00
N GLU A 21 2.99 -24.14 -10.08
CA GLU A 21 3.13 -25.41 -10.77
C GLU A 21 3.86 -26.42 -9.88
N GLY A 22 3.69 -27.71 -10.18
CA GLY A 22 4.36 -28.79 -9.43
C GLY A 22 3.45 -29.44 -8.39
N GLU A 23 4.05 -30.12 -7.44
CA GLU A 23 3.37 -30.90 -6.40
C GLU A 23 4.02 -30.68 -5.04
N ALA A 24 3.40 -31.22 -3.99
CA ALA A 24 3.91 -31.10 -2.62
C ALA A 24 5.37 -31.58 -2.54
N GLY A 25 6.24 -30.72 -2.03
CA GLY A 25 7.69 -30.92 -1.96
C GLY A 25 8.48 -30.26 -3.10
N ASP A 26 7.87 -29.93 -4.25
CA ASP A 26 8.55 -29.29 -5.39
C ASP A 26 7.62 -28.35 -6.18
N PHE A 27 7.13 -27.33 -5.51
CA PHE A 27 6.37 -26.26 -6.17
C PHE A 27 7.30 -25.25 -6.84
N LYS A 28 6.91 -24.80 -8.03
CA LYS A 28 7.49 -23.66 -8.75
C LYS A 28 6.48 -22.54 -8.76
N VAL A 29 6.86 -21.41 -8.20
CA VAL A 29 5.97 -20.24 -8.07
C VAL A 29 6.53 -19.10 -8.88
N SER A 30 5.73 -18.58 -9.83
CA SER A 30 6.01 -17.35 -10.57
C SER A 30 5.35 -16.19 -9.86
N LEU A 31 6.13 -15.14 -9.61
CA LEU A 31 5.72 -13.95 -8.88
C LEU A 31 5.95 -12.74 -9.77
N ASN A 32 5.06 -11.77 -9.69
CA ASN A 32 5.22 -10.45 -10.28
C ASN A 32 5.42 -9.41 -9.18
N LYS A 33 6.65 -8.90 -9.05
CA LYS A 33 6.97 -7.80 -8.16
C LYS A 33 6.65 -6.48 -8.87
N LYS A 34 5.63 -5.78 -8.41
CA LYS A 34 5.19 -4.50 -8.98
C LYS A 34 6.21 -3.39 -8.70
N PRO A 35 6.36 -2.43 -9.60
CA PRO A 35 7.27 -1.31 -9.39
C PRO A 35 6.73 -0.38 -8.30
N ARG A 36 7.51 -0.14 -7.27
CA ARG A 36 7.27 0.92 -6.27
C ARG A 36 7.76 2.28 -6.74
N HIS A 37 8.56 2.28 -7.80
CA HIS A 37 9.36 3.42 -8.26
C HIS A 37 10.32 3.97 -7.19
N VAL A 38 10.74 3.07 -6.30
CA VAL A 38 11.64 3.34 -5.19
C VAL A 38 12.62 2.17 -5.02
N ILE A 39 13.89 2.47 -4.93
CA ILE A 39 14.95 1.51 -4.61
C ILE A 39 14.93 1.29 -3.10
N GLU A 40 14.36 0.17 -2.67
CA GLU A 40 14.11 -0.13 -1.25
C GLU A 40 15.39 -0.08 -0.40
N SER A 41 16.52 -0.57 -0.92
CA SER A 41 17.81 -0.58 -0.23
C SER A 41 18.41 0.80 0.01
N LYS A 42 17.98 1.81 -0.75
CA LYS A 42 18.45 3.21 -0.61
C LYS A 42 17.48 4.08 0.20
N CYS A 43 16.19 3.69 0.25
CA CYS A 43 15.17 4.47 0.92
C CYS A 43 15.28 4.33 2.45
N THR A 44 15.36 5.45 3.14
CA THR A 44 15.43 5.51 4.61
C THR A 44 14.08 5.82 5.27
N GLY A 45 13.01 5.97 4.47
CA GLY A 45 11.69 6.33 4.99
C GLY A 45 11.64 7.76 5.58
N CYS A 46 12.50 8.67 5.16
CA CYS A 46 12.58 10.04 5.72
C CYS A 46 11.40 10.95 5.35
N ALA A 47 10.52 10.52 4.46
CA ALA A 47 9.31 11.22 4.01
C ALA A 47 9.53 12.57 3.30
N THR A 48 10.76 13.05 3.08
CA THR A 48 10.99 14.32 2.38
C THR A 48 10.30 14.38 1.02
N CYS A 49 10.30 13.30 0.24
CA CYS A 49 9.60 13.24 -1.05
C CYS A 49 8.07 13.35 -0.91
N VAL A 50 7.50 12.96 0.24
CA VAL A 50 6.08 13.09 0.54
C VAL A 50 5.71 14.57 0.74
N GLU A 51 6.50 15.30 1.53
CA GLU A 51 6.28 16.73 1.82
C GLU A 51 6.25 17.58 0.53
N TYR A 52 7.13 17.25 -0.43
CA TYR A 52 7.23 18.00 -1.68
C TYR A 52 6.29 17.51 -2.79
N CYS A 53 5.52 16.45 -2.59
CA CYS A 53 4.60 15.93 -3.59
C CYS A 53 3.37 16.85 -3.75
N PRO A 54 3.11 17.39 -4.96
CA PRO A 54 1.96 18.28 -5.18
C PRO A 54 0.64 17.52 -5.41
N VAL A 55 0.69 16.20 -5.62
CA VAL A 55 -0.48 15.40 -5.98
C VAL A 55 -1.09 14.78 -4.74
N GLU A 56 -2.37 15.01 -4.53
CA GLU A 56 -3.18 14.37 -3.50
C GLU A 56 -4.03 13.25 -4.10
N ILE A 57 -4.18 12.18 -3.35
CA ILE A 57 -4.98 11.01 -3.68
C ILE A 57 -5.84 10.65 -2.47
N PRO A 58 -6.96 9.95 -2.63
CA PRO A 58 -7.63 9.29 -1.52
C PRO A 58 -6.64 8.37 -0.79
N ASP A 59 -6.75 8.27 0.52
CA ASP A 59 -5.88 7.43 1.34
C ASP A 59 -6.46 6.01 1.49
N PRO A 60 -5.97 5.02 0.74
CA PRO A 60 -6.53 3.67 0.79
C PRO A 60 -6.31 2.98 2.15
N TYR A 61 -5.31 3.41 2.92
CA TYR A 61 -5.10 2.89 4.27
C TYR A 61 -6.19 3.38 5.24
N ASN A 62 -6.73 4.56 5.02
CA ASN A 62 -7.84 5.11 5.78
C ASN A 62 -9.20 4.91 5.10
N GLN A 63 -9.35 3.90 4.22
CA GLN A 63 -10.61 3.63 3.51
C GLN A 63 -11.14 4.87 2.75
N ASP A 64 -10.23 5.66 2.18
CA ASP A 64 -10.51 6.91 1.46
C ASP A 64 -11.19 8.00 2.30
N LEU A 65 -11.23 7.84 3.63
CA LEU A 65 -11.76 8.84 4.57
C LEU A 65 -10.85 10.06 4.77
N SER A 66 -9.62 9.99 4.28
CA SER A 66 -8.65 11.10 4.27
C SER A 66 -7.92 11.17 2.94
N SER A 67 -7.15 12.24 2.73
CA SER A 67 -6.24 12.34 1.59
C SER A 67 -4.81 11.97 2.00
N ASN A 68 -4.05 11.48 1.04
CA ASN A 68 -2.61 11.24 1.14
C ASN A 68 -1.91 11.82 -0.10
N LYS A 69 -0.58 11.82 -0.12
CA LYS A 69 0.18 12.24 -1.29
C LYS A 69 0.37 11.05 -2.24
N ALA A 70 0.48 11.31 -3.55
CA ALA A 70 0.79 10.25 -4.52
C ALA A 70 2.14 9.58 -4.23
N VAL A 71 3.08 10.27 -3.59
CA VAL A 71 4.28 9.67 -2.98
C VAL A 71 4.04 9.59 -1.49
N HIS A 72 3.95 8.40 -0.91
CA HIS A 72 3.67 8.25 0.51
C HIS A 72 4.34 7.01 1.11
N ILE A 73 4.35 6.93 2.42
CA ILE A 73 4.58 5.71 3.18
C ILE A 73 3.21 5.18 3.57
N TYR A 74 2.92 3.92 3.25
CA TYR A 74 1.59 3.35 3.39
C TYR A 74 1.04 3.48 4.83
N PHE A 75 1.89 3.18 5.82
CA PHE A 75 1.64 3.47 7.24
C PHE A 75 2.95 3.40 8.02
N SER A 76 2.99 3.99 9.22
CA SER A 76 4.20 4.22 10.00
C SER A 76 4.93 2.95 10.48
N GLN A 77 4.24 1.80 10.55
CA GLN A 77 4.81 0.50 10.91
C GLN A 77 5.02 -0.43 9.71
N ALA A 78 4.94 0.10 8.48
CA ALA A 78 5.15 -0.69 7.27
C ALA A 78 6.53 -1.40 7.27
N VAL A 79 6.57 -2.60 6.70
CA VAL A 79 7.80 -3.38 6.53
C VAL A 79 7.88 -3.83 5.07
N PRO A 80 8.86 -3.34 4.30
CA PRO A 80 9.87 -2.34 4.67
C PRO A 80 9.26 -0.94 4.86
N LEU A 81 9.91 -0.10 5.68
CA LEU A 81 9.54 1.30 5.86
C LEU A 81 10.14 2.13 4.73
N VAL A 82 9.51 2.08 3.58
CA VAL A 82 9.92 2.81 2.37
C VAL A 82 8.73 3.55 1.77
N THR A 83 9.02 4.58 0.98
CA THR A 83 7.98 5.25 0.21
C THR A 83 7.49 4.39 -0.95
N TYR A 84 6.31 4.73 -1.42
CA TYR A 84 5.63 4.14 -2.55
C TYR A 84 5.11 5.27 -3.43
N ILE A 85 5.12 5.09 -4.75
CA ILE A 85 4.57 6.06 -5.71
C ILE A 85 3.32 5.49 -6.33
N HIS A 86 2.19 6.13 -6.06
CA HIS A 86 0.88 5.74 -6.56
C HIS A 86 0.78 5.97 -8.07
N GLU A 87 -0.06 5.19 -8.74
CA GLU A 87 -0.30 5.28 -10.19
C GLU A 87 -0.84 6.64 -10.64
N ASP A 88 -1.51 7.38 -9.75
CA ASP A 88 -1.99 8.75 -10.01
C ASP A 88 -0.89 9.82 -10.01
N CYS A 89 0.37 9.43 -9.83
CA CYS A 89 1.49 10.35 -9.93
C CYS A 89 1.55 11.02 -11.31
N LEU A 90 1.71 12.34 -11.33
CA LEU A 90 1.82 13.12 -12.59
C LEU A 90 2.95 12.63 -13.49
N TYR A 91 4.05 12.14 -12.93
CA TYR A 91 5.13 11.58 -13.74
C TYR A 91 4.72 10.24 -14.37
N LEU A 92 4.08 9.36 -13.62
CA LEU A 92 3.68 8.05 -14.16
C LEU A 92 2.64 8.20 -15.25
N LYS A 93 1.66 9.10 -15.06
CA LYS A 93 0.59 9.36 -16.04
C LYS A 93 1.04 10.17 -17.25
N GLU A 94 1.74 11.29 -17.03
CA GLU A 94 1.95 12.31 -18.04
C GLU A 94 3.43 12.64 -18.30
N LYS A 95 4.35 11.98 -17.59
CA LYS A 95 5.80 12.29 -17.61
C LYS A 95 6.11 13.74 -17.21
N LYS A 96 5.22 14.34 -16.44
CA LYS A 96 5.37 15.68 -15.85
C LYS A 96 5.70 15.55 -14.37
N CYS A 97 6.40 16.51 -13.80
CA CYS A 97 6.92 16.51 -12.44
C CYS A 97 8.15 15.56 -12.33
N ALA A 98 8.75 15.35 -11.29
CA ALA A 98 9.85 14.50 -10.81
C ALA A 98 10.47 15.14 -9.57
N ILE A 99 9.72 15.96 -8.86
CA ILE A 99 10.18 16.69 -7.67
C ILE A 99 10.72 15.71 -6.62
N CYS A 100 10.01 14.58 -6.41
CA CYS A 100 10.42 13.54 -5.47
C CYS A 100 11.83 12.97 -5.76
N GLU A 101 12.16 12.81 -7.03
CA GLU A 101 13.51 12.37 -7.45
C GLU A 101 14.56 13.45 -7.15
N ALA A 102 14.25 14.71 -7.47
CA ALA A 102 15.15 15.84 -7.26
C ALA A 102 15.47 16.12 -5.78
N VAL A 103 14.51 15.90 -4.87
CA VAL A 103 14.69 16.16 -3.43
C VAL A 103 15.23 14.96 -2.66
N CYS A 104 15.32 13.79 -3.27
CA CYS A 104 15.77 12.57 -2.61
C CYS A 104 17.29 12.55 -2.45
N LYS A 105 17.79 12.89 -1.27
CA LYS A 105 19.24 12.89 -0.98
C LYS A 105 19.90 11.52 -1.09
N ASN A 106 19.14 10.44 -0.94
CA ASN A 106 19.64 9.07 -1.04
C ASN A 106 19.50 8.49 -2.45
N GLU A 107 19.03 9.25 -3.41
CA GLU A 107 18.81 8.79 -4.79
C GLU A 107 18.00 7.48 -4.82
N ALA A 108 17.00 7.38 -3.95
CA ALA A 108 16.18 6.19 -3.81
C ALA A 108 14.99 6.16 -4.78
N ILE A 109 14.57 7.31 -5.34
CA ILE A 109 13.47 7.37 -6.29
C ILE A 109 13.97 6.91 -7.66
N TYR A 110 13.21 6.01 -8.29
CA TYR A 110 13.50 5.50 -9.63
C TYR A 110 12.21 5.38 -10.44
N LEU A 111 11.84 6.44 -11.09
CA LEU A 111 10.56 6.58 -11.80
C LEU A 111 10.40 5.69 -13.05
N HIS A 112 11.50 5.09 -13.52
CA HIS A 112 11.54 4.18 -14.66
C HIS A 112 11.57 2.70 -14.27
N GLN A 113 11.25 2.38 -13.01
CA GLN A 113 11.23 1.00 -12.54
C GLN A 113 10.13 0.22 -13.27
N GLU A 114 10.50 -0.96 -13.77
CA GLU A 114 9.59 -1.90 -14.43
C GLU A 114 9.21 -3.04 -13.49
N PRO A 115 8.08 -3.74 -13.73
CA PRO A 115 7.75 -4.96 -13.01
C PRO A 115 8.86 -6.02 -13.16
N GLU A 116 9.09 -6.80 -12.11
CA GLU A 116 10.08 -7.85 -12.07
C GLU A 116 9.42 -9.22 -11.91
N GLU A 117 9.66 -10.14 -12.86
CA GLU A 117 9.23 -11.54 -12.74
C GLU A 117 10.25 -12.31 -11.89
N LEU A 118 9.78 -12.89 -10.78
CA LEU A 118 10.58 -13.74 -9.90
C LEU A 118 10.08 -15.18 -9.99
N LYS A 119 11.01 -16.15 -9.95
CA LYS A 119 10.69 -17.58 -9.91
C LYS A 119 11.35 -18.22 -8.70
N ILE A 120 10.54 -18.77 -7.81
CA ILE A 120 11.02 -19.42 -6.60
C ILE A 120 10.58 -20.89 -6.57
N LYS A 121 11.36 -21.73 -5.88
CA LYS A 121 11.00 -23.11 -5.58
C LYS A 121 10.74 -23.25 -4.10
N VAL A 122 9.61 -23.87 -3.75
CA VAL A 122 9.20 -24.06 -2.36
C VAL A 122 8.64 -25.47 -2.15
N GLY A 123 8.86 -26.03 -0.97
CA GLY A 123 8.35 -27.35 -0.62
C GLY A 123 6.87 -27.37 -0.20
N ALA A 124 6.38 -26.24 0.32
CA ALA A 124 5.00 -26.09 0.75
C ALA A 124 4.53 -24.65 0.55
N ILE A 125 3.22 -24.48 0.43
CA ILE A 125 2.56 -23.17 0.31
C ILE A 125 1.49 -23.09 1.39
N VAL A 126 1.52 -22.00 2.18
CA VAL A 126 0.48 -21.68 3.17
C VAL A 126 -0.29 -20.47 2.64
N LEU A 127 -1.60 -20.61 2.53
CA LEU A 127 -2.49 -19.55 2.04
C LEU A 127 -3.13 -18.82 3.22
N SER A 128 -2.93 -17.52 3.27
CA SER A 128 -3.55 -16.62 4.24
C SER A 128 -4.04 -15.36 3.53
N PRO A 129 -5.06 -15.46 2.66
CA PRO A 129 -5.45 -14.39 1.74
C PRO A 129 -6.18 -13.23 2.42
N GLY A 130 -6.48 -13.34 3.72
CA GLY A 130 -7.30 -12.36 4.41
C GLY A 130 -8.79 -12.52 4.07
N TYR A 131 -9.51 -11.41 4.03
CA TYR A 131 -10.93 -11.37 3.67
C TYR A 131 -11.20 -10.19 2.73
N GLU A 132 -12.27 -10.30 1.97
CA GLU A 132 -12.84 -9.22 1.19
C GLU A 132 -14.06 -8.65 1.92
N ALA A 133 -14.10 -7.33 2.10
CA ALA A 133 -15.23 -6.69 2.74
C ALA A 133 -16.48 -6.82 1.85
N PHE A 134 -17.61 -7.13 2.46
CA PHE A 134 -18.90 -7.13 1.76
C PHE A 134 -19.20 -5.72 1.22
N ASN A 135 -19.63 -5.62 -0.05
CA ASN A 135 -20.04 -4.34 -0.61
C ASN A 135 -21.39 -3.91 0.01
N PRO A 136 -21.42 -2.89 0.90
CA PRO A 136 -22.62 -2.49 1.61
C PRO A 136 -23.68 -1.82 0.71
N GLU A 137 -23.30 -1.34 -0.47
CA GLU A 137 -24.25 -0.76 -1.43
C GLU A 137 -25.28 -1.79 -1.94
N LEU A 138 -24.92 -3.08 -1.91
CA LEU A 138 -25.82 -4.17 -2.27
C LEU A 138 -26.97 -4.35 -1.26
N ARG A 139 -26.90 -3.70 -0.10
CA ARG A 139 -27.90 -3.73 0.97
C ARG A 139 -28.41 -2.32 1.24
N GLY A 140 -29.17 -1.81 0.28
CA GLY A 140 -29.73 -0.46 0.35
C GLY A 140 -30.68 -0.17 1.53
N ASP A 141 -31.14 -1.21 2.24
CA ASP A 141 -31.93 -1.15 3.46
C ASP A 141 -31.16 -0.55 4.65
N TYR A 142 -29.85 -0.64 4.67
CA TYR A 142 -29.00 -0.02 5.70
C TYR A 142 -28.67 1.44 5.44
N GLY A 143 -28.88 1.92 4.22
CA GLY A 143 -28.68 3.34 3.85
C GLY A 143 -27.23 3.75 3.65
N TYR A 144 -26.28 2.82 3.51
CA TYR A 144 -24.89 3.13 3.17
C TYR A 144 -24.84 3.92 1.83
N GLY A 145 -23.98 4.96 1.79
CA GLY A 145 -23.88 5.86 0.65
C GLY A 145 -25.06 6.84 0.48
N LYS A 146 -26.11 6.75 1.35
CA LYS A 146 -27.26 7.67 1.36
C LYS A 146 -27.39 8.43 2.66
N ILE A 147 -27.01 7.79 3.76
CA ILE A 147 -27.03 8.38 5.10
C ILE A 147 -25.57 8.55 5.51
N GLU A 148 -25.14 9.76 5.69
CA GLU A 148 -23.75 10.15 5.89
C GLU A 148 -23.05 9.40 7.05
N ASN A 149 -23.77 9.17 8.15
CA ASN A 149 -23.25 8.50 9.33
C ASN A 149 -23.40 6.96 9.31
N VAL A 150 -23.77 6.38 8.17
CA VAL A 150 -23.76 4.91 7.98
C VAL A 150 -22.44 4.52 7.34
N VAL A 151 -21.59 3.90 8.12
CA VAL A 151 -20.23 3.51 7.76
C VAL A 151 -20.03 2.01 7.87
N THR A 152 -19.02 1.46 7.21
CA THR A 152 -18.63 0.06 7.38
C THR A 152 -17.87 -0.14 8.69
N SER A 153 -17.65 -1.39 9.09
CA SER A 153 -16.82 -1.69 10.27
C SER A 153 -15.36 -1.28 10.07
N LEU A 154 -14.87 -1.32 8.83
CA LEU A 154 -13.51 -0.87 8.49
C LEU A 154 -13.39 0.65 8.59
N ASP A 155 -14.35 1.38 8.02
CA ASP A 155 -14.42 2.84 8.17
C ASP A 155 -14.42 3.23 9.65
N PHE A 156 -15.27 2.57 10.44
CA PHE A 156 -15.38 2.83 11.87
C PHE A 156 -14.08 2.54 12.63
N GLU A 157 -13.40 1.43 12.29
CA GLU A 157 -12.08 1.14 12.84
C GLU A 157 -11.09 2.28 12.54
N ARG A 158 -11.08 2.77 11.30
CA ARG A 158 -10.18 3.87 10.93
C ARG A 158 -10.51 5.17 11.64
N LEU A 159 -11.80 5.49 11.81
CA LEU A 159 -12.23 6.66 12.58
C LEU A 159 -11.78 6.62 14.05
N LEU A 160 -11.66 5.41 14.64
CA LEU A 160 -11.21 5.23 16.02
C LEU A 160 -9.69 5.22 16.18
N CYS A 161 -8.93 5.02 15.09
CA CYS A 161 -7.49 4.84 15.19
C CYS A 161 -6.74 6.17 15.36
N ALA A 162 -5.69 6.16 16.19
CA ALA A 162 -4.77 7.29 16.34
C ALA A 162 -4.04 7.68 15.04
N THR A 163 -3.97 6.76 14.06
CA THR A 163 -3.44 7.00 12.71
C THR A 163 -4.55 7.14 11.67
N GLY A 164 -5.78 7.29 12.12
CA GLY A 164 -6.94 7.51 11.28
C GLY A 164 -7.12 8.99 10.89
N PRO A 165 -8.21 9.30 10.15
CA PRO A 165 -8.43 10.62 9.58
C PRO A 165 -8.55 11.76 10.62
N HIS A 166 -8.91 11.41 11.86
CA HIS A 166 -9.12 12.37 12.96
C HIS A 166 -8.13 12.17 14.12
N GLU A 167 -6.99 11.50 13.87
CA GLU A 167 -5.90 11.32 14.85
C GLU A 167 -6.37 10.69 16.20
N GLY A 168 -7.43 9.87 16.16
CA GLY A 168 -8.01 9.19 17.31
C GLY A 168 -9.15 9.97 18.00
N GLU A 169 -9.49 11.15 17.53
CA GLU A 169 -10.72 11.82 17.94
C GLU A 169 -11.92 11.16 17.25
N VAL A 170 -12.93 10.77 18.04
CA VAL A 170 -14.10 10.07 17.51
C VAL A 170 -15.11 11.10 17.03
N LEU A 171 -15.09 11.36 15.73
CA LEU A 171 -16.05 12.23 15.05
C LEU A 171 -16.95 11.40 14.13
N ARG A 172 -18.16 11.88 13.89
CA ARG A 172 -19.05 11.32 12.87
C ARG A 172 -18.63 11.85 11.50
N PRO A 173 -18.88 11.13 10.39
CA PRO A 173 -18.64 11.66 9.06
C PRO A 173 -19.33 13.01 8.77
N SER A 174 -20.40 13.32 9.49
CA SER A 174 -21.14 14.59 9.35
C SER A 174 -20.59 15.76 10.20
N ASP A 175 -19.63 15.52 11.09
CA ASP A 175 -19.01 16.54 11.93
C ASP A 175 -17.70 16.98 11.29
#